data_7866592ad8d5ec52aad467f1dd2cb5eb
#
_entry.id   7866592ad8d5ec52aad467f1dd2cb5eb
#
_cell.length_a   1.000
_cell.length_b   1.000
_cell.length_c   1.000
_cell.angle_alpha   90.00
_cell.angle_beta   90.00
_cell.angle_gamma   90.00
#
_symmetry.space_group_name_H-M   'P 1'
#
loop_
_entity.id
_entity.type
_entity.pdbx_description
1 polymer ?
#
loop_
_entity_poly.entity_id
_entity_poly.type
_entity_poly.pdbx_seq_one_letter_code
_entity_poly.pdbx_strand_id
1 'polypeptide(L)'
;MAFWQSVVSFVGNAVLVYMIGVVAFYTFLLVVSFWHLRRLHRLDDWEPYEELLEASYAKPVSILVPAYNEEAGIVGSVRSLLAIEYPQYEVIVINDGSTDRTLERLIEHFELRPVYRVIRRQLATKEVKAIYQSPAYPHLFVLDKENGGKADALNAGINAARYPYICSIDGDSVLERHAFLKVMKPMLESDGEVIASGGTIRVANGCQIERGEIVKVGLSRQPLVVMQTIEYLRAFLLGRLGLSRHNLLLIVSGAFGVFSKPWVIEAGGYADTAGEDMELVVRLHRLAREKNEPKKIIYIPDPVCWTEAPETYRDLRKQRRRWHRGLLESLWRHRALLFNPKYGSIGLLSLPYFWVIELLGPVVELVGYIVIILSLCFGTIYIEFALLLLTVSVLYGSLLSAAAVLLEEWTERKFPNVSDLVRLFFFSLTETFWYRPLTAWWRCEGIIDAFRWQKQWGSMKRKGVSA
;
A
#
# COMPACT_ATOMS: atom_id res chain seq x y z
N MET A 1 3.46 -10.59 46.39
CA MET A 1 2.35 -9.76 45.84
C MET A 1 2.80 -8.34 45.50
N ALA A 2 3.38 -7.57 46.41
CA ALA A 2 3.79 -6.16 46.16
C ALA A 2 4.70 -5.97 44.94
N PHE A 3 5.69 -6.85 44.68
CA PHE A 3 6.57 -6.77 43.52
C PHE A 3 5.82 -6.89 42.19
N TRP A 4 4.94 -7.87 42.05
CA TRP A 4 4.12 -8.03 40.86
C TRP A 4 3.15 -6.89 40.61
N GLN A 5 2.58 -6.33 41.69
CA GLN A 5 1.73 -5.13 41.58
C GLN A 5 2.53 -3.94 41.05
N SER A 6 3.75 -3.73 41.56
CA SER A 6 4.62 -2.65 41.08
C SER A 6 5.00 -2.84 39.59
N VAL A 7 5.33 -4.07 39.15
CA VAL A 7 5.63 -4.38 37.78
C VAL A 7 4.43 -4.13 36.87
N VAL A 8 3.24 -4.62 37.25
CA VAL A 8 2.01 -4.43 36.47
C VAL A 8 1.66 -2.95 36.36
N SER A 9 1.77 -2.19 37.46
CA SER A 9 1.53 -0.75 37.46
C SER A 9 2.53 0.00 36.57
N PHE A 10 3.82 -0.33 36.65
CA PHE A 10 4.84 0.31 35.83
C PHE A 10 4.61 0.05 34.31
N VAL A 11 4.36 -1.20 33.94
CA VAL A 11 4.09 -1.57 32.54
C VAL A 11 2.78 -0.93 32.06
N GLY A 12 1.74 -0.94 32.90
CA GLY A 12 0.47 -0.30 32.56
C GLY A 12 0.62 1.21 32.31
N ASN A 13 1.35 1.93 33.18
CA ASN A 13 1.63 3.35 32.98
C ASN A 13 2.46 3.60 31.70
N ALA A 14 3.45 2.77 31.41
CA ALA A 14 4.24 2.88 30.19
C ALA A 14 3.36 2.68 28.94
N VAL A 15 2.46 1.69 28.94
CA VAL A 15 1.48 1.46 27.87
C VAL A 15 0.55 2.67 27.73
N LEU A 16 0.05 3.22 28.82
CA LEU A 16 -0.83 4.40 28.79
C LEU A 16 -0.13 5.62 28.18
N VAL A 17 1.08 5.93 28.62
CA VAL A 17 1.88 7.05 28.07
C VAL A 17 2.11 6.85 26.57
N TYR A 18 2.47 5.64 26.18
CA TYR A 18 2.64 5.29 24.78
C TYR A 18 1.33 5.51 23.97
N MET A 19 0.20 5.02 24.47
CA MET A 19 -1.10 5.17 23.80
C MET A 19 -1.51 6.64 23.66
N ILE A 20 -1.29 7.46 24.70
CA ILE A 20 -1.53 8.91 24.61
C ILE A 20 -0.65 9.55 23.52
N GLY A 21 0.62 9.17 23.46
CA GLY A 21 1.53 9.64 22.40
C GLY A 21 1.06 9.27 20.99
N VAL A 22 0.63 8.02 20.79
CA VAL A 22 0.06 7.53 19.53
C VAL A 22 -1.20 8.31 19.16
N VAL A 23 -2.09 8.50 20.12
CA VAL A 23 -3.32 9.29 19.99
C VAL A 23 -3.03 10.71 19.56
N ALA A 24 -2.13 11.40 20.24
CA ALA A 24 -1.73 12.76 19.89
C ALA A 24 -1.16 12.85 18.48
N PHE A 25 -0.32 11.88 18.10
CA PHE A 25 0.29 11.85 16.78
C PHE A 25 -0.74 11.61 15.65
N TYR A 26 -1.65 10.65 15.81
CA TYR A 26 -2.70 10.44 14.81
C TYR A 26 -3.71 11.58 14.74
N THR A 27 -3.98 12.27 15.87
CA THR A 27 -4.77 13.52 15.84
C THR A 27 -4.07 14.58 15.00
N PHE A 28 -2.77 14.74 15.21
CA PHE A 28 -1.98 15.66 14.39
C PHE A 28 -2.07 15.30 12.91
N LEU A 29 -1.90 14.03 12.53
CA LEU A 29 -2.04 13.59 11.14
C LEU A 29 -3.44 13.84 10.59
N LEU A 30 -4.50 13.61 11.38
CA LEU A 30 -5.88 13.90 11.00
C LEU A 30 -6.07 15.39 10.67
N VAL A 31 -5.58 16.28 11.54
CA VAL A 31 -5.67 17.72 11.34
C VAL A 31 -4.91 18.15 10.06
N VAL A 32 -3.68 17.65 9.89
CA VAL A 32 -2.87 17.94 8.69
C VAL A 32 -3.57 17.46 7.42
N SER A 33 -4.11 16.24 7.44
CA SER A 33 -4.83 15.64 6.31
C SER A 33 -6.10 16.42 5.97
N PHE A 34 -6.89 16.80 6.98
CA PHE A 34 -8.10 17.60 6.80
C PHE A 34 -7.81 18.95 6.15
N TRP A 35 -6.81 19.70 6.64
CA TRP A 35 -6.42 20.98 6.06
C TRP A 35 -5.90 20.83 4.62
N HIS A 36 -5.13 19.76 4.37
CA HIS A 36 -4.62 19.50 3.04
C HIS A 36 -5.73 19.15 2.05
N LEU A 37 -6.65 18.26 2.40
CA LEU A 37 -7.82 17.91 1.58
C LEU A 37 -8.72 19.12 1.31
N ARG A 38 -8.97 19.93 2.35
CA ARG A 38 -9.76 21.16 2.17
C ARG A 38 -9.12 22.13 1.17
N ARG A 39 -7.78 22.17 1.14
CA ARG A 39 -7.06 22.99 0.15
C ARG A 39 -7.15 22.40 -1.25
N LEU A 40 -6.96 21.10 -1.40
CA LEU A 40 -7.05 20.41 -2.69
C LEU A 40 -8.46 20.54 -3.29
N HIS A 41 -9.49 20.26 -2.52
CA HIS A 41 -10.88 20.37 -2.97
C HIS A 41 -11.26 21.75 -3.49
N ARG A 42 -10.63 22.82 -2.99
CA ARG A 42 -10.81 24.18 -3.54
C ARG A 42 -10.07 24.42 -4.85
N LEU A 43 -9.04 23.64 -5.13
CA LEU A 43 -8.21 23.78 -6.34
C LEU A 43 -8.74 22.90 -7.48
N ASP A 44 -9.24 21.69 -7.17
CA ASP A 44 -9.78 20.76 -8.17
C ASP A 44 -11.03 21.29 -8.89
N ASP A 45 -11.81 22.18 -8.27
CA ASP A 45 -12.93 22.86 -8.93
C ASP A 45 -12.49 23.76 -10.10
N TRP A 46 -11.20 24.05 -10.27
CA TRP A 46 -10.65 25.02 -11.22
C TRP A 46 -9.79 24.41 -12.33
N GLU A 47 -9.41 23.13 -12.23
CA GLU A 47 -8.51 22.51 -13.21
C GLU A 47 -9.11 21.23 -13.83
N PRO A 48 -9.66 21.28 -15.06
CA PRO A 48 -10.11 20.09 -15.76
C PRO A 48 -8.90 19.19 -16.12
N TYR A 49 -8.91 17.94 -15.68
CA TYR A 49 -7.90 16.92 -16.05
C TYR A 49 -7.83 16.67 -17.57
N GLU A 50 -8.86 17.07 -18.30
CA GLU A 50 -8.96 16.98 -19.76
C GLU A 50 -7.87 17.79 -20.48
N GLU A 51 -7.46 18.94 -19.92
CA GLU A 51 -6.35 19.72 -20.47
C GLU A 51 -5.00 18.99 -20.40
N LEU A 52 -4.82 18.09 -19.43
CA LEU A 52 -3.63 17.26 -19.33
C LEU A 52 -3.58 16.14 -20.39
N LEU A 53 -4.73 15.73 -20.93
CA LEU A 53 -4.81 14.76 -22.03
C LEU A 53 -4.30 15.34 -23.36
N GLU A 54 -4.56 16.61 -23.60
CA GLU A 54 -4.11 17.31 -24.81
C GLU A 54 -2.65 17.78 -24.71
N ALA A 55 -2.05 17.64 -23.54
CA ALA A 55 -0.73 18.17 -23.27
C ALA A 55 0.37 17.39 -23.99
N SER A 56 1.03 18.05 -24.92
CA SER A 56 2.25 17.55 -25.60
C SER A 56 3.41 17.24 -24.64
N TYR A 57 3.30 17.62 -23.36
CA TYR A 57 4.28 17.40 -22.30
C TYR A 57 3.98 16.20 -21.38
N ALA A 58 2.91 15.43 -21.66
CA ALA A 58 2.64 14.21 -20.92
C ALA A 58 3.80 13.23 -21.06
N LYS A 59 4.49 12.94 -19.95
CA LYS A 59 5.67 12.06 -19.97
C LYS A 59 5.22 10.60 -20.06
N PRO A 60 5.81 9.79 -20.94
CA PRO A 60 5.39 8.41 -21.16
C PRO A 60 5.72 7.49 -19.98
N VAL A 61 4.88 6.45 -19.77
CA VAL A 61 4.94 5.52 -18.64
C VAL A 61 4.99 4.07 -19.13
N SER A 62 5.88 3.25 -18.55
CA SER A 62 5.88 1.80 -18.72
C SER A 62 5.18 1.15 -17.53
N ILE A 63 4.07 0.46 -17.75
CA ILE A 63 3.28 -0.24 -16.75
C ILE A 63 3.82 -1.65 -16.61
N LEU A 64 4.26 -2.02 -15.40
CA LEU A 64 4.87 -3.31 -15.08
C LEU A 64 3.88 -4.16 -14.28
N VAL A 65 3.51 -5.32 -14.80
CA VAL A 65 2.53 -6.23 -14.20
C VAL A 65 3.19 -7.57 -13.94
N PRO A 66 3.76 -7.81 -12.76
CA PRO A 66 4.28 -9.11 -12.40
C PRO A 66 3.12 -10.08 -12.20
N ALA A 67 3.19 -11.25 -12.85
CA ALA A 67 2.17 -12.29 -12.81
C ALA A 67 2.80 -13.65 -12.45
N TYR A 68 2.24 -14.33 -11.46
CA TYR A 68 2.60 -15.69 -11.09
C TYR A 68 1.36 -16.46 -10.65
N ASN A 69 0.93 -17.43 -11.46
CA ASN A 69 -0.29 -18.24 -11.23
C ASN A 69 -1.55 -17.37 -11.06
N GLU A 70 -1.80 -16.51 -12.03
CA GLU A 70 -2.92 -15.56 -12.07
C GLU A 70 -3.91 -15.86 -13.20
N GLU A 71 -4.05 -17.13 -13.63
CA GLU A 71 -4.90 -17.53 -14.77
C GLU A 71 -6.34 -17.04 -14.66
N ALA A 72 -6.88 -16.88 -13.43
CA ALA A 72 -8.26 -16.47 -13.22
C ALA A 72 -8.52 -14.99 -13.54
N GLY A 73 -7.57 -14.08 -13.25
CA GLY A 73 -7.77 -12.62 -13.30
C GLY A 73 -6.95 -11.88 -14.34
N ILE A 74 -5.83 -12.45 -14.81
CA ILE A 74 -4.83 -11.72 -15.61
C ILE A 74 -5.38 -11.09 -16.89
N VAL A 75 -6.28 -11.76 -17.59
CA VAL A 75 -6.88 -11.22 -18.84
C VAL A 75 -7.72 -9.98 -18.56
N GLY A 76 -8.52 -10.01 -17.51
CA GLY A 76 -9.33 -8.84 -17.11
C GLY A 76 -8.47 -7.68 -16.66
N SER A 77 -7.43 -7.94 -15.86
CA SER A 77 -6.49 -6.91 -15.41
C SER A 77 -5.77 -6.25 -16.60
N VAL A 78 -5.26 -7.03 -17.54
CA VAL A 78 -4.61 -6.49 -18.76
C VAL A 78 -5.60 -5.68 -19.60
N ARG A 79 -6.86 -6.12 -19.75
CA ARG A 79 -7.90 -5.33 -20.44
C ARG A 79 -8.13 -3.98 -19.78
N SER A 80 -8.24 -3.94 -18.46
CA SER A 80 -8.38 -2.69 -17.70
C SER A 80 -7.21 -1.74 -17.97
N LEU A 81 -5.98 -2.27 -18.02
CA LEU A 81 -4.78 -1.49 -18.31
C LEU A 81 -4.72 -0.97 -19.75
N LEU A 82 -5.26 -1.72 -20.70
CA LEU A 82 -5.34 -1.30 -22.12
C LEU A 82 -6.45 -0.28 -22.37
N ALA A 83 -7.40 -0.11 -21.43
CA ALA A 83 -8.48 0.86 -21.50
C ALA A 83 -8.14 2.21 -20.82
N ILE A 84 -6.94 2.37 -20.27
CA ILE A 84 -6.52 3.58 -19.57
C ILE A 84 -6.42 4.77 -20.52
N GLU A 85 -6.99 5.90 -20.12
CA GLU A 85 -6.85 7.17 -20.83
C GLU A 85 -5.56 7.87 -20.40
N TYR A 86 -4.48 7.59 -21.12
CA TYR A 86 -3.19 8.28 -20.97
C TYR A 86 -2.49 8.38 -22.35
N PRO A 87 -1.88 9.53 -22.69
CA PRO A 87 -1.42 9.80 -24.06
C PRO A 87 -0.38 8.82 -24.58
N GLN A 88 0.57 8.41 -23.76
CA GLN A 88 1.65 7.53 -24.16
C GLN A 88 2.07 6.56 -23.07
N TYR A 89 1.79 5.27 -23.25
CA TYR A 89 2.17 4.23 -22.32
C TYR A 89 2.46 2.90 -23.03
N GLU A 90 3.11 2.00 -22.32
CA GLU A 90 3.23 0.58 -22.69
C GLU A 90 2.87 -0.28 -21.47
N VAL A 91 2.32 -1.45 -21.74
CA VAL A 91 2.02 -2.47 -20.73
C VAL A 91 2.99 -3.64 -20.90
N ILE A 92 3.73 -3.96 -19.86
CA ILE A 92 4.68 -5.07 -19.82
C ILE A 92 4.20 -6.04 -18.75
N VAL A 93 3.61 -7.15 -19.16
CA VAL A 93 3.26 -8.25 -18.27
C VAL A 93 4.49 -9.15 -18.12
N ILE A 94 4.85 -9.47 -16.89
CA ILE A 94 6.02 -10.30 -16.61
C ILE A 94 5.53 -11.62 -16.01
N ASN A 95 5.46 -12.67 -16.84
CA ASN A 95 5.19 -14.03 -16.39
C ASN A 95 6.42 -14.59 -15.66
N ASP A 96 6.36 -14.64 -14.33
CA ASP A 96 7.46 -15.07 -13.48
C ASP A 96 7.49 -16.60 -13.30
N GLY A 97 7.50 -17.34 -14.43
CA GLY A 97 7.54 -18.79 -14.43
C GLY A 97 6.28 -19.43 -13.84
N SER A 98 5.10 -18.95 -14.23
CA SER A 98 3.82 -19.55 -13.84
C SER A 98 3.75 -21.03 -14.23
N THR A 99 3.07 -21.82 -13.38
CA THR A 99 2.86 -23.27 -13.58
C THR A 99 1.41 -23.61 -13.95
N ASP A 100 0.53 -22.61 -13.97
CA ASP A 100 -0.85 -22.67 -14.43
C ASP A 100 -0.96 -22.17 -15.88
N ARG A 101 -2.15 -21.89 -16.36
CA ARG A 101 -2.43 -21.41 -17.72
C ARG A 101 -2.31 -19.90 -17.89
N THR A 102 -1.61 -19.19 -17.02
CA THR A 102 -1.46 -17.71 -17.09
C THR A 102 -0.89 -17.27 -18.43
N LEU A 103 0.22 -17.85 -18.85
CA LEU A 103 0.88 -17.49 -20.10
C LEU A 103 0.03 -17.88 -21.35
N GLU A 104 -0.50 -19.09 -21.36
CA GLU A 104 -1.34 -19.59 -22.47
C GLU A 104 -2.57 -18.69 -22.66
N ARG A 105 -3.26 -18.31 -21.56
CA ARG A 105 -4.42 -17.42 -21.64
C ARG A 105 -4.08 -16.03 -22.20
N LEU A 106 -2.92 -15.48 -21.81
CA LEU A 106 -2.44 -14.22 -22.39
C LEU A 106 -2.18 -14.35 -23.89
N ILE A 107 -1.50 -15.43 -24.31
CA ILE A 107 -1.19 -15.69 -25.73
C ILE A 107 -2.48 -15.85 -26.55
N GLU A 108 -3.39 -16.70 -26.09
CA GLU A 108 -4.66 -16.99 -26.78
C GLU A 108 -5.54 -15.73 -26.89
N HIS A 109 -5.65 -14.96 -25.79
CA HIS A 109 -6.62 -13.86 -25.70
C HIS A 109 -6.16 -12.59 -26.44
N PHE A 110 -4.87 -12.28 -26.39
CA PHE A 110 -4.30 -11.08 -27.00
C PHE A 110 -3.55 -11.38 -28.32
N GLU A 111 -3.69 -12.59 -28.86
CA GLU A 111 -3.04 -13.05 -30.10
C GLU A 111 -1.52 -12.77 -30.10
N LEU A 112 -0.87 -13.04 -28.97
CA LEU A 112 0.54 -12.71 -28.78
C LEU A 112 1.44 -13.50 -29.71
N ARG A 113 2.41 -12.81 -30.32
CA ARG A 113 3.43 -13.43 -31.18
C ARG A 113 4.82 -13.19 -30.62
N PRO A 114 5.73 -14.16 -30.70
CA PRO A 114 7.11 -13.97 -30.25
C PRO A 114 7.78 -12.87 -31.08
N VAL A 115 8.51 -11.99 -30.38
CA VAL A 115 9.23 -10.89 -31.00
C VAL A 115 10.65 -10.79 -30.42
N TYR A 116 11.57 -10.27 -31.23
CA TYR A 116 12.89 -9.94 -30.77
C TYR A 116 12.91 -8.49 -30.29
N ARG A 117 13.17 -8.31 -28.96
CA ARG A 117 13.29 -6.99 -28.33
C ARG A 117 14.60 -6.93 -27.53
N VAL A 118 15.39 -5.90 -27.75
CA VAL A 118 16.62 -5.68 -26.98
C VAL A 118 16.26 -5.21 -25.56
N ILE A 119 16.73 -5.95 -24.57
CA ILE A 119 16.59 -5.61 -23.14
C ILE A 119 17.91 -5.03 -22.65
N ARG A 120 17.86 -3.85 -22.04
CA ARG A 120 19.03 -3.25 -21.38
C ARG A 120 19.17 -3.85 -19.98
N ARG A 121 20.11 -4.77 -19.79
CA ARG A 121 20.35 -5.43 -18.49
C ARG A 121 21.06 -4.47 -17.51
N GLN A 122 20.33 -3.54 -16.92
CA GLN A 122 20.82 -2.58 -15.91
C GLN A 122 20.69 -3.14 -14.49
N LEU A 123 19.73 -4.04 -14.28
CA LEU A 123 19.46 -4.73 -13.01
C LEU A 123 19.65 -6.23 -13.21
N ALA A 124 20.21 -6.90 -12.20
CA ALA A 124 20.34 -8.36 -12.19
C ALA A 124 18.96 -9.02 -12.09
N THR A 125 18.70 -10.00 -12.97
CA THR A 125 17.43 -10.77 -12.99
C THR A 125 17.69 -12.19 -13.47
N LYS A 126 16.75 -13.09 -13.18
CA LYS A 126 16.69 -14.42 -13.80
C LYS A 126 16.50 -14.29 -15.31
N GLU A 127 16.75 -15.37 -16.02
CA GLU A 127 16.71 -15.40 -17.49
C GLU A 127 15.29 -15.13 -18.03
N VAL A 128 15.22 -14.24 -19.04
CA VAL A 128 14.02 -14.03 -19.86
C VAL A 128 14.09 -14.99 -21.04
N LYS A 129 13.17 -15.94 -21.12
CA LYS A 129 13.11 -17.01 -22.11
C LYS A 129 12.57 -16.53 -23.45
N ALA A 130 11.49 -15.74 -23.38
CA ALA A 130 10.81 -15.23 -24.57
C ALA A 130 10.14 -13.88 -24.30
N ILE A 131 9.93 -13.12 -25.37
CA ILE A 131 9.16 -11.87 -25.37
C ILE A 131 8.10 -11.98 -26.44
N TYR A 132 6.87 -11.63 -26.05
CA TYR A 132 5.72 -11.64 -26.94
C TYR A 132 5.16 -10.22 -27.07
N GLN A 133 4.54 -9.92 -28.20
CA GLN A 133 3.82 -8.68 -28.47
C GLN A 133 2.49 -8.99 -29.15
N SER A 134 1.46 -8.21 -28.81
CA SER A 134 0.16 -8.31 -29.48
C SER A 134 0.16 -7.48 -30.77
N PRO A 135 -0.25 -8.05 -31.94
CA PRO A 135 -0.47 -7.27 -33.14
C PRO A 135 -1.65 -6.30 -33.01
N ALA A 136 -2.70 -6.71 -32.26
CA ALA A 136 -3.89 -5.87 -32.01
C ALA A 136 -3.61 -4.73 -31.04
N TYR A 137 -2.68 -4.93 -30.09
CA TYR A 137 -2.27 -3.95 -29.07
C TYR A 137 -0.75 -3.76 -29.11
N PRO A 138 -0.20 -2.93 -30.03
CA PRO A 138 1.25 -2.79 -30.23
C PRO A 138 2.04 -2.32 -28.99
N HIS A 139 1.36 -1.76 -27.99
CA HIS A 139 1.92 -1.33 -26.72
C HIS A 139 1.83 -2.39 -25.61
N LEU A 140 1.28 -3.59 -25.89
CA LEU A 140 1.26 -4.73 -24.97
C LEU A 140 2.41 -5.69 -25.25
N PHE A 141 3.24 -5.91 -24.24
CA PHE A 141 4.33 -6.89 -24.24
C PHE A 141 4.16 -7.89 -23.09
N VAL A 142 4.54 -9.13 -23.34
CA VAL A 142 4.61 -10.17 -22.30
C VAL A 142 6.02 -10.73 -22.28
N LEU A 143 6.66 -10.70 -21.13
CA LEU A 143 7.95 -11.32 -20.86
C LEU A 143 7.71 -12.66 -20.16
N ASP A 144 8.17 -13.76 -20.76
CA ASP A 144 8.23 -15.06 -20.09
C ASP A 144 9.62 -15.31 -19.55
N LYS A 145 9.73 -15.54 -18.23
CA LYS A 145 11.03 -15.70 -17.55
C LYS A 145 11.02 -16.84 -16.53
N GLU A 146 12.19 -17.23 -16.09
CA GLU A 146 12.34 -18.13 -14.95
C GLU A 146 11.85 -17.48 -13.67
N ASN A 147 11.22 -18.28 -12.79
CA ASN A 147 10.72 -17.78 -11.52
C ASN A 147 11.87 -17.22 -10.65
N GLY A 148 11.74 -15.98 -10.27
CA GLY A 148 12.69 -15.26 -9.41
C GLY A 148 11.99 -14.48 -8.28
N GLY A 149 10.64 -14.48 -8.27
CA GLY A 149 9.81 -13.72 -7.34
C GLY A 149 9.48 -12.33 -7.85
N LYS A 150 8.54 -11.65 -7.15
CA LYS A 150 7.96 -10.36 -7.57
C LYS A 150 9.02 -9.28 -7.83
N ALA A 151 10.00 -9.14 -6.93
CA ALA A 151 11.07 -8.15 -7.08
C ALA A 151 11.92 -8.38 -8.34
N ASP A 152 12.29 -9.64 -8.61
CA ASP A 152 13.02 -10.03 -9.80
C ASP A 152 12.20 -9.81 -11.08
N ALA A 153 10.91 -10.15 -11.05
CA ALA A 153 9.99 -9.89 -12.15
C ALA A 153 9.88 -8.39 -12.46
N LEU A 154 9.70 -7.54 -11.42
CA LEU A 154 9.68 -6.09 -11.60
C LEU A 154 11.00 -5.56 -12.16
N ASN A 155 12.15 -6.05 -11.70
CA ASN A 155 13.46 -5.67 -12.23
C ASN A 155 13.62 -6.08 -13.72
N ALA A 156 13.10 -7.24 -14.10
CA ALA A 156 13.08 -7.65 -15.52
C ALA A 156 12.20 -6.71 -16.35
N GLY A 157 11.04 -6.32 -15.82
CA GLY A 157 10.18 -5.31 -16.44
C GLY A 157 10.87 -3.96 -16.59
N ILE A 158 11.61 -3.48 -15.58
CA ILE A 158 12.40 -2.23 -15.63
C ILE A 158 13.46 -2.29 -16.73
N ASN A 159 14.16 -3.41 -16.83
CA ASN A 159 15.16 -3.62 -17.88
C ASN A 159 14.53 -3.56 -19.30
N ALA A 160 13.30 -4.07 -19.46
CA ALA A 160 12.57 -4.08 -20.71
C ALA A 160 11.83 -2.75 -21.01
N ALA A 161 11.54 -1.94 -19.99
CA ALA A 161 10.81 -0.69 -20.09
C ALA A 161 11.55 0.34 -20.98
N ARG A 162 10.82 1.02 -21.87
CA ARG A 162 11.37 2.06 -22.76
C ARG A 162 11.31 3.44 -22.14
N TYR A 163 10.28 3.69 -21.34
CA TYR A 163 9.92 5.02 -20.88
C TYR A 163 10.62 5.46 -19.59
N PRO A 164 10.71 6.77 -19.33
CA PRO A 164 11.43 7.32 -18.19
C PRO A 164 10.70 7.14 -16.85
N TYR A 165 9.42 6.85 -16.90
CA TYR A 165 8.62 6.52 -15.72
C TYR A 165 8.14 5.08 -15.80
N ILE A 166 8.14 4.42 -14.66
CA ILE A 166 7.63 3.06 -14.49
C ILE A 166 6.49 3.08 -13.49
N CYS A 167 5.47 2.25 -13.72
CA CYS A 167 4.40 2.00 -12.78
C CYS A 167 4.36 0.53 -12.44
N SER A 168 4.44 0.18 -11.15
CA SER A 168 4.22 -1.18 -10.67
C SER A 168 2.76 -1.36 -10.31
N ILE A 169 2.12 -2.42 -10.82
CA ILE A 169 0.71 -2.76 -10.59
C ILE A 169 0.60 -4.25 -10.29
N ASP A 170 -0.13 -4.62 -9.23
CA ASP A 170 -0.44 -6.02 -8.95
C ASP A 170 -1.43 -6.58 -9.99
N GLY A 171 -1.25 -7.85 -10.39
CA GLY A 171 -2.04 -8.50 -11.44
C GLY A 171 -3.54 -8.66 -11.15
N ASP A 172 -4.00 -8.38 -9.93
CA ASP A 172 -5.39 -8.41 -9.48
C ASP A 172 -6.02 -7.02 -9.29
N SER A 173 -5.31 -5.97 -9.69
CA SER A 173 -5.75 -4.59 -9.51
C SER A 173 -6.54 -4.08 -10.72
N VAL A 174 -7.57 -3.27 -10.43
CA VAL A 174 -8.37 -2.54 -11.42
C VAL A 174 -8.10 -1.05 -11.23
N LEU A 175 -7.79 -0.34 -12.31
CA LEU A 175 -7.51 1.10 -12.27
C LEU A 175 -8.75 1.93 -12.64
N GLU A 176 -8.85 3.13 -12.06
CA GLU A 176 -9.76 4.14 -12.55
C GLU A 176 -9.24 4.72 -13.89
N ARG A 177 -10.17 5.11 -14.77
CA ARG A 177 -9.87 5.58 -16.13
C ARG A 177 -8.81 6.70 -16.16
N HIS A 178 -8.88 7.65 -15.24
CA HIS A 178 -7.98 8.80 -15.13
C HIS A 178 -6.87 8.63 -14.07
N ALA A 179 -6.63 7.40 -13.59
CA ALA A 179 -5.67 7.13 -12.51
C ALA A 179 -4.26 7.66 -12.83
N PHE A 180 -3.78 7.46 -14.07
CA PHE A 180 -2.47 7.92 -14.47
C PHE A 180 -2.36 9.44 -14.58
N LEU A 181 -3.38 10.12 -15.07
CA LEU A 181 -3.39 11.58 -15.11
C LEU A 181 -3.23 12.17 -13.72
N LYS A 182 -3.98 11.65 -12.76
CA LYS A 182 -3.94 12.09 -11.36
C LYS A 182 -2.56 11.86 -10.72
N VAL A 183 -2.01 10.66 -10.86
CA VAL A 183 -0.74 10.30 -10.22
C VAL A 183 0.46 10.95 -10.91
N MET A 184 0.41 11.15 -12.22
CA MET A 184 1.48 11.79 -12.98
C MET A 184 1.51 13.31 -12.83
N LYS A 185 0.39 13.97 -12.52
CA LYS A 185 0.31 15.44 -12.37
C LYS A 185 1.44 16.01 -11.50
N PRO A 186 1.68 15.56 -10.26
CA PRO A 186 2.78 16.08 -9.44
C PRO A 186 4.17 15.86 -10.04
N MET A 187 4.36 14.76 -10.80
CA MET A 187 5.63 14.46 -11.46
C MET A 187 5.87 15.33 -12.71
N LEU A 188 4.79 15.75 -13.37
CA LEU A 188 4.86 16.65 -14.53
C LEU A 188 5.16 18.10 -14.11
N GLU A 189 4.49 18.57 -13.07
CA GLU A 189 4.55 19.95 -12.58
C GLU A 189 5.81 20.28 -11.78
N SER A 190 6.50 19.26 -11.24
CA SER A 190 7.61 19.46 -10.30
C SER A 190 8.99 19.62 -10.92
N ASP A 191 9.10 19.66 -12.24
CA ASP A 191 10.40 19.73 -12.97
C ASP A 191 11.45 18.71 -12.46
N GLY A 192 10.99 17.48 -12.16
CA GLY A 192 11.85 16.38 -11.70
C GLY A 192 12.18 16.39 -10.19
N GLU A 193 11.58 17.25 -9.39
CA GLU A 193 11.68 17.15 -7.92
C GLU A 193 10.95 15.93 -7.38
N VAL A 194 9.77 15.57 -7.95
CA VAL A 194 9.01 14.39 -7.58
C VAL A 194 9.53 13.18 -8.33
N ILE A 195 10.04 12.19 -7.58
CA ILE A 195 10.64 10.96 -8.13
C ILE A 195 9.76 9.74 -7.94
N ALA A 196 8.75 9.81 -7.08
CA ALA A 196 7.75 8.77 -6.90
C ALA A 196 6.41 9.39 -6.51
N SER A 197 5.32 8.79 -7.00
CA SER A 197 3.96 9.19 -6.68
C SER A 197 3.07 7.95 -6.56
N GLY A 198 2.15 7.98 -5.61
CA GLY A 198 1.14 6.95 -5.41
C GLY A 198 -0.20 7.54 -5.04
N GLY A 199 -1.25 6.76 -5.17
CA GLY A 199 -2.61 7.19 -4.85
C GLY A 199 -3.35 6.24 -3.92
N THR A 200 -4.56 6.59 -3.59
CA THR A 200 -5.42 5.82 -2.70
C THR A 200 -5.80 4.48 -3.34
N ILE A 201 -5.60 3.41 -2.58
CA ILE A 201 -6.05 2.06 -2.93
C ILE A 201 -7.37 1.80 -2.21
N ARG A 202 -8.33 1.23 -2.92
CA ARG A 202 -9.64 0.87 -2.39
C ARG A 202 -9.90 -0.63 -2.47
N VAL A 203 -10.86 -1.07 -1.67
CA VAL A 203 -11.31 -2.47 -1.66
C VAL A 203 -12.40 -2.65 -2.71
N ALA A 204 -12.15 -3.53 -3.67
CA ALA A 204 -13.04 -3.83 -4.78
C ALA A 204 -14.20 -4.76 -4.42
N ASN A 205 -14.08 -5.52 -3.33
CA ASN A 205 -15.11 -6.47 -2.89
C ASN A 205 -16.44 -5.76 -2.60
N GLY A 206 -17.48 -6.16 -3.33
CA GLY A 206 -18.81 -5.55 -3.25
C GLY A 206 -19.10 -4.52 -4.34
N CYS A 207 -18.09 -4.11 -5.11
CA CYS A 207 -18.26 -3.29 -6.29
C CYS A 207 -18.74 -4.14 -7.48
N GLN A 208 -19.46 -3.51 -8.40
CA GLN A 208 -19.80 -4.11 -9.68
C GLN A 208 -18.75 -3.68 -10.70
N ILE A 209 -18.07 -4.68 -11.28
CA ILE A 209 -16.99 -4.47 -12.24
C ILE A 209 -17.42 -5.11 -13.55
N GLU A 210 -17.41 -4.33 -14.63
CA GLU A 210 -17.75 -4.81 -15.96
C GLU A 210 -16.61 -4.41 -16.92
N ARG A 211 -16.12 -5.39 -17.69
CA ARG A 211 -15.05 -5.19 -18.67
C ARG A 211 -13.77 -4.53 -18.15
N GLY A 212 -13.47 -4.74 -16.84
CA GLY A 212 -12.30 -4.14 -16.18
C GLY A 212 -12.50 -2.70 -15.67
N GLU A 213 -13.74 -2.17 -15.67
CA GLU A 213 -14.09 -0.85 -15.13
C GLU A 213 -15.05 -0.99 -13.94
N ILE A 214 -14.91 -0.11 -12.95
CA ILE A 214 -15.84 -0.03 -11.81
C ILE A 214 -17.10 0.71 -12.27
N VAL A 215 -18.18 -0.04 -12.48
CA VAL A 215 -19.47 0.54 -12.90
C VAL A 215 -20.26 1.05 -11.69
N LYS A 216 -20.17 0.35 -10.55
CA LYS A 216 -20.86 0.75 -9.33
C LYS A 216 -20.01 0.41 -8.11
N VAL A 217 -19.77 1.44 -7.29
CA VAL A 217 -19.13 1.25 -5.98
C VAL A 217 -20.14 0.69 -4.99
N GLY A 218 -19.75 -0.30 -4.21
CA GLY A 218 -20.57 -0.92 -3.19
C GLY A 218 -19.72 -1.49 -2.05
N LEU A 219 -20.32 -1.60 -0.87
CA LEU A 219 -19.69 -2.17 0.30
C LEU A 219 -19.97 -3.67 0.38
N SER A 220 -18.94 -4.48 0.62
CA SER A 220 -19.09 -5.91 0.86
C SER A 220 -20.04 -6.21 2.03
N ARG A 221 -20.79 -7.31 1.95
CA ARG A 221 -21.62 -7.78 3.08
C ARG A 221 -20.82 -8.48 4.16
N GLN A 222 -19.58 -8.89 3.89
CA GLN A 222 -18.74 -9.62 4.83
C GLN A 222 -18.11 -8.69 5.87
N PRO A 223 -18.31 -8.89 7.19
CA PRO A 223 -17.76 -8.05 8.24
C PRO A 223 -16.24 -7.88 8.16
N LEU A 224 -15.52 -8.96 7.82
CA LEU A 224 -14.06 -8.95 7.70
C LEU A 224 -13.56 -8.01 6.60
N VAL A 225 -14.29 -7.93 5.48
CA VAL A 225 -13.96 -7.03 4.37
C VAL A 225 -14.33 -5.58 4.72
N VAL A 226 -15.46 -5.37 5.39
CA VAL A 226 -15.86 -4.03 5.87
C VAL A 226 -14.80 -3.44 6.80
N MET A 227 -14.24 -4.25 7.71
CA MET A 227 -13.15 -3.82 8.58
C MET A 227 -11.88 -3.44 7.80
N GLN A 228 -11.54 -4.20 6.78
CA GLN A 228 -10.41 -3.87 5.91
C GLN A 228 -10.66 -2.57 5.13
N THR A 229 -11.89 -2.33 4.68
CA THR A 229 -12.26 -1.06 4.05
C THR A 229 -12.02 0.12 5.01
N ILE A 230 -12.46 0.04 6.26
CA ILE A 230 -12.23 1.06 7.28
C ILE A 230 -10.72 1.26 7.55
N GLU A 231 -9.99 0.15 7.67
CA GLU A 231 -8.53 0.20 7.87
C GLU A 231 -7.81 0.89 6.70
N TYR A 232 -8.23 0.61 5.45
CA TYR A 232 -7.67 1.24 4.25
C TYR A 232 -7.97 2.75 4.24
N LEU A 233 -9.22 3.15 4.49
CA LEU A 233 -9.59 4.57 4.57
C LEU A 233 -8.72 5.30 5.60
N ARG A 234 -8.57 4.74 6.81
CA ARG A 234 -7.71 5.32 7.85
C ARG A 234 -6.24 5.38 7.43
N ALA A 235 -5.69 4.29 6.89
CA ALA A 235 -4.28 4.23 6.52
C ALA A 235 -3.94 5.18 5.38
N PHE A 236 -4.82 5.30 4.38
CA PHE A 236 -4.57 6.10 3.19
C PHE A 236 -4.89 7.59 3.41
N LEU A 237 -6.06 7.92 3.96
CA LEU A 237 -6.49 9.31 4.10
C LEU A 237 -5.88 10.03 5.32
N LEU A 238 -5.62 9.33 6.42
CA LEU A 238 -5.01 9.96 7.60
C LEU A 238 -3.49 9.74 7.62
N GLY A 239 -3.04 8.49 7.52
CA GLY A 239 -1.63 8.16 7.68
C GLY A 239 -0.78 8.66 6.52
N ARG A 240 -1.04 8.15 5.31
CA ARG A 240 -0.17 8.43 4.16
C ARG A 240 -0.24 9.87 3.67
N LEU A 241 -1.43 10.45 3.63
CA LEU A 241 -1.61 11.82 3.20
C LEU A 241 -0.92 12.81 4.16
N GLY A 242 -1.10 12.62 5.48
CA GLY A 242 -0.44 13.45 6.48
C GLY A 242 1.09 13.37 6.42
N LEU A 243 1.64 12.16 6.26
CA LEU A 243 3.10 11.96 6.12
C LEU A 243 3.64 12.52 4.81
N SER A 244 2.91 12.35 3.71
CA SER A 244 3.32 12.82 2.37
C SER A 244 3.50 14.34 2.34
N ARG A 245 2.65 15.10 3.02
CA ARG A 245 2.73 16.57 3.07
C ARG A 245 4.10 17.08 3.54
N HIS A 246 4.75 16.32 4.40
CA HIS A 246 6.06 16.65 4.98
C HIS A 246 7.21 15.83 4.37
N ASN A 247 6.96 15.12 3.27
CA ASN A 247 7.93 14.21 2.62
C ASN A 247 8.48 13.14 3.61
N LEU A 248 7.59 12.62 4.47
CA LEU A 248 7.90 11.59 5.48
C LEU A 248 7.36 10.21 5.13
N LEU A 249 6.77 10.07 3.94
CA LEU A 249 6.16 8.82 3.49
C LEU A 249 7.24 7.78 3.17
N LEU A 250 7.20 6.62 3.82
CA LEU A 250 8.12 5.51 3.57
C LEU A 250 7.53 4.38 2.72
N ILE A 251 6.28 4.51 2.28
CA ILE A 251 5.62 3.47 1.49
C ILE A 251 4.74 4.09 0.41
N VAL A 252 5.01 3.71 -0.83
CA VAL A 252 4.08 3.82 -1.96
C VAL A 252 3.55 2.41 -2.20
N SER A 253 2.23 2.25 -2.37
CA SER A 253 1.63 0.92 -2.42
C SER A 253 2.19 0.06 -3.55
N GLY A 254 2.49 -1.21 -3.26
CA GLY A 254 2.88 -2.19 -4.27
C GLY A 254 1.76 -2.52 -5.26
N ALA A 255 0.50 -2.20 -4.94
CA ALA A 255 -0.64 -2.38 -5.84
C ALA A 255 -0.71 -1.29 -6.92
N PHE A 256 -0.19 -0.08 -6.66
CA PHE A 256 -0.08 1.01 -7.62
C PHE A 256 0.89 2.07 -7.15
N GLY A 257 1.96 2.29 -7.92
CA GLY A 257 2.94 3.35 -7.65
C GLY A 257 3.73 3.69 -8.90
N VAL A 258 3.91 4.98 -9.16
CA VAL A 258 4.71 5.48 -10.29
C VAL A 258 6.05 6.01 -9.77
N PHE A 259 7.12 5.65 -10.46
CA PHE A 259 8.49 5.96 -10.08
C PHE A 259 9.29 6.48 -11.26
N SER A 260 10.23 7.36 -11.01
CA SER A 260 11.26 7.75 -11.97
C SER A 260 12.21 6.59 -12.20
N LYS A 261 12.22 6.01 -13.41
CA LYS A 261 13.04 4.85 -13.78
C LYS A 261 14.54 5.07 -13.52
N PRO A 262 15.16 6.23 -13.87
CA PRO A 262 16.56 6.48 -13.57
C PRO A 262 16.88 6.36 -12.08
N TRP A 263 16.02 6.91 -11.21
CA TRP A 263 16.18 6.83 -9.76
C TRP A 263 16.06 5.42 -9.22
N VAL A 264 15.12 4.64 -9.76
CA VAL A 264 14.96 3.23 -9.36
C VAL A 264 16.17 2.40 -9.80
N ILE A 265 16.69 2.60 -11.01
CA ILE A 265 17.89 1.90 -11.49
C ILE A 265 19.10 2.27 -10.62
N GLU A 266 19.31 3.55 -10.35
CA GLU A 266 20.44 4.02 -9.53
C GLU A 266 20.34 3.50 -8.07
N ALA A 267 19.11 3.38 -7.55
CA ALA A 267 18.87 2.73 -6.28
C ALA A 267 19.11 1.20 -6.30
N GLY A 268 19.32 0.57 -7.47
CA GLY A 268 19.57 -0.86 -7.62
C GLY A 268 18.31 -1.71 -7.82
N GLY A 269 17.19 -1.09 -8.21
CA GLY A 269 15.92 -1.79 -8.48
C GLY A 269 15.17 -2.25 -7.23
N TYR A 270 14.23 -3.16 -7.39
CA TYR A 270 13.50 -3.79 -6.28
C TYR A 270 14.37 -4.84 -5.58
N ALA A 271 14.34 -4.87 -4.26
CA ALA A 271 15.07 -5.83 -3.45
C ALA A 271 14.20 -7.05 -3.11
N ASP A 272 14.80 -8.24 -3.04
CA ASP A 272 14.14 -9.47 -2.59
C ASP A 272 13.84 -9.42 -1.09
N THR A 273 12.71 -8.79 -0.74
CA THR A 273 12.17 -8.65 0.62
C THR A 273 10.67 -8.83 0.61
N ALA A 274 10.07 -9.13 1.77
CA ALA A 274 8.62 -9.25 1.89
C ALA A 274 7.87 -7.91 1.75
N GLY A 275 8.59 -6.78 1.82
CA GLY A 275 8.08 -5.40 1.64
C GLY A 275 8.94 -4.64 0.63
N GLU A 276 9.03 -5.16 -0.59
CA GLU A 276 9.83 -4.63 -1.68
C GLU A 276 9.48 -3.18 -2.05
N ASP A 277 8.19 -2.82 -1.90
CA ASP A 277 7.64 -1.49 -2.16
C ASP A 277 8.11 -0.46 -1.12
N MET A 278 8.01 -0.79 0.15
CA MET A 278 8.50 0.07 1.23
C MET A 278 10.04 0.19 1.19
N GLU A 279 10.74 -0.91 0.99
CA GLU A 279 12.20 -0.94 0.96
C GLU A 279 12.74 -0.02 -0.15
N LEU A 280 12.14 -0.06 -1.33
CA LEU A 280 12.50 0.82 -2.44
C LEU A 280 12.31 2.30 -2.07
N VAL A 281 11.18 2.65 -1.46
CA VAL A 281 10.89 4.05 -1.07
C VAL A 281 11.90 4.57 -0.04
N VAL A 282 12.23 3.77 0.98
CA VAL A 282 13.24 4.13 1.98
C VAL A 282 14.61 4.34 1.32
N ARG A 283 14.96 3.47 0.37
CA ARG A 283 16.23 3.55 -0.36
C ARG A 283 16.28 4.75 -1.30
N LEU A 284 15.18 5.13 -1.94
CA LEU A 284 15.09 6.35 -2.75
C LEU A 284 15.28 7.61 -1.89
N HIS A 285 14.66 7.67 -0.70
CA HIS A 285 14.91 8.76 0.24
C HIS A 285 16.36 8.81 0.70
N ARG A 286 16.95 7.65 1.00
CA ARG A 286 18.37 7.56 1.36
C ARG A 286 19.25 8.10 0.24
N LEU A 287 19.06 7.64 -0.99
CA LEU A 287 19.83 8.04 -2.16
C LEU A 287 19.73 9.55 -2.40
N ALA A 288 18.52 10.12 -2.33
CA ALA A 288 18.29 11.55 -2.48
C ALA A 288 19.08 12.37 -1.45
N ARG A 289 19.14 11.93 -0.19
CA ARG A 289 19.92 12.59 0.87
C ARG A 289 21.43 12.41 0.70
N GLU A 290 21.88 11.24 0.26
CA GLU A 290 23.30 10.98 -0.01
C GLU A 290 23.83 11.82 -1.18
N LYS A 291 22.99 12.12 -2.16
CA LYS A 291 23.30 13.00 -3.29
C LYS A 291 23.08 14.48 -2.99
N ASN A 292 22.54 14.83 -1.84
CA ASN A 292 22.10 16.20 -1.49
C ASN A 292 21.10 16.80 -2.51
N GLU A 293 20.26 15.95 -3.10
CA GLU A 293 19.21 16.39 -4.02
C GLU A 293 17.85 16.45 -3.30
N PRO A 294 17.11 17.59 -3.34
CA PRO A 294 15.82 17.74 -2.66
C PRO A 294 14.69 17.01 -3.43
N LYS A 295 14.71 15.70 -3.42
CA LYS A 295 13.65 14.88 -4.06
C LYS A 295 12.47 14.63 -3.15
N LYS A 296 11.29 14.50 -3.75
CA LYS A 296 10.02 14.31 -3.06
C LYS A 296 9.36 13.00 -3.49
N ILE A 297 8.69 12.36 -2.54
CA ILE A 297 7.80 11.22 -2.76
C ILE A 297 6.42 11.65 -2.31
N ILE A 298 5.46 11.67 -3.25
CA ILE A 298 4.14 12.26 -3.04
C ILE A 298 3.07 11.17 -3.03
N TYR A 299 2.04 11.40 -2.24
CA TYR A 299 0.83 10.62 -2.21
C TYR A 299 -0.34 11.54 -2.55
N ILE A 300 -1.19 11.09 -3.48
CA ILE A 300 -2.43 11.77 -3.83
C ILE A 300 -3.63 11.09 -3.16
N PRO A 301 -4.60 11.86 -2.66
CA PRO A 301 -5.75 11.31 -1.96
C PRO A 301 -6.76 10.62 -2.87
N ASP A 302 -6.79 10.98 -4.15
CA ASP A 302 -7.72 10.42 -5.13
C ASP A 302 -7.61 8.89 -5.21
N PRO A 303 -8.75 8.18 -5.29
CA PRO A 303 -8.74 6.76 -5.57
C PRO A 303 -8.26 6.53 -6.99
N VAL A 304 -7.25 5.68 -7.12
CA VAL A 304 -6.65 5.37 -8.42
C VAL A 304 -6.64 3.87 -8.73
N CYS A 305 -6.75 3.05 -7.67
CA CYS A 305 -6.63 1.61 -7.81
C CYS A 305 -7.59 0.88 -6.85
N TRP A 306 -8.17 -0.19 -7.34
CA TRP A 306 -9.07 -1.07 -6.60
C TRP A 306 -8.47 -2.47 -6.56
N THR A 307 -8.39 -3.08 -5.38
CA THR A 307 -7.81 -4.40 -5.17
C THR A 307 -8.73 -5.30 -4.37
N GLU A 308 -8.61 -6.61 -4.57
CA GLU A 308 -9.39 -7.60 -3.84
C GLU A 308 -8.82 -7.77 -2.42
N ALA A 309 -9.65 -7.50 -1.40
CA ALA A 309 -9.31 -7.77 0.00
C ALA A 309 -9.59 -9.23 0.36
N PRO A 310 -8.74 -9.87 1.20
CA PRO A 310 -8.99 -11.21 1.71
C PRO A 310 -10.34 -11.36 2.41
N GLU A 311 -11.11 -12.37 2.00
CA GLU A 311 -12.43 -12.68 2.57
C GLU A 311 -12.37 -13.68 3.72
N THR A 312 -11.23 -14.36 3.92
CA THR A 312 -11.05 -15.36 4.98
C THR A 312 -10.04 -14.93 6.03
N TYR A 313 -10.26 -15.31 7.29
CA TYR A 313 -9.30 -15.07 8.38
C TYR A 313 -7.92 -15.66 8.06
N ARG A 314 -7.87 -16.81 7.39
CA ARG A 314 -6.62 -17.48 7.03
C ARG A 314 -5.78 -16.66 6.06
N ASP A 315 -6.39 -16.11 5.03
CA ASP A 315 -5.68 -15.34 4.02
C ASP A 315 -5.32 -13.94 4.53
N LEU A 316 -6.22 -13.32 5.32
CA LEU A 316 -5.93 -12.04 5.98
C LEU A 316 -4.75 -12.19 6.97
N ARG A 317 -4.71 -13.27 7.77
CA ARG A 317 -3.57 -13.56 8.66
C ARG A 317 -2.26 -13.67 7.89
N LYS A 318 -2.24 -14.42 6.76
CA LYS A 318 -1.04 -14.52 5.90
C LYS A 318 -0.60 -13.15 5.39
N GLN A 319 -1.54 -12.34 4.93
CA GLN A 319 -1.27 -10.99 4.41
C GLN A 319 -0.68 -10.08 5.51
N ARG A 320 -1.29 -10.03 6.71
CA ARG A 320 -0.82 -9.18 7.82
C ARG A 320 0.55 -9.61 8.34
N ARG A 321 0.80 -10.90 8.44
CA ARG A 321 2.12 -11.45 8.79
C ARG A 321 3.18 -11.03 7.77
N ARG A 322 2.89 -11.18 6.49
CA ARG A 322 3.80 -10.78 5.40
C ARG A 322 4.11 -9.29 5.45
N TRP A 323 3.08 -8.44 5.56
CA TRP A 323 3.25 -6.99 5.61
C TRP A 323 4.10 -6.55 6.80
N HIS A 324 3.84 -7.10 7.97
CA HIS A 324 4.57 -6.71 9.18
C HIS A 324 6.01 -7.24 9.19
N ARG A 325 6.22 -8.42 8.62
CA ARG A 325 7.55 -8.94 8.34
C ARG A 325 8.31 -8.02 7.36
N GLY A 326 7.70 -7.62 6.25
CA GLY A 326 8.29 -6.70 5.27
C GLY A 326 8.64 -5.34 5.87
N LEU A 327 7.80 -4.83 6.77
CA LEU A 327 8.07 -3.62 7.54
C LEU A 327 9.35 -3.79 8.38
N LEU A 328 9.47 -4.86 9.16
CA LEU A 328 10.67 -5.12 9.97
C LEU A 328 11.92 -5.30 9.10
N GLU A 329 11.85 -6.08 8.01
CA GLU A 329 12.98 -6.30 7.10
C GLU A 329 13.47 -4.98 6.50
N SER A 330 12.55 -4.11 6.06
CA SER A 330 12.87 -2.80 5.48
C SER A 330 13.51 -1.86 6.49
N LEU A 331 12.92 -1.74 7.68
CA LEU A 331 13.45 -0.89 8.75
C LEU A 331 14.81 -1.39 9.26
N TRP A 332 14.99 -2.71 9.39
CA TRP A 332 16.25 -3.28 9.83
C TRP A 332 17.39 -3.09 8.82
N ARG A 333 17.09 -3.24 7.54
CA ARG A 333 18.06 -2.99 6.44
C ARG A 333 18.55 -1.54 6.45
N HIS A 334 17.65 -0.61 6.78
CA HIS A 334 17.95 0.82 6.78
C HIS A 334 18.16 1.41 8.19
N ARG A 335 18.44 0.58 9.21
CA ARG A 335 18.61 1.04 10.61
C ARG A 335 19.69 2.11 10.80
N ALA A 336 20.67 2.19 9.91
CA ALA A 336 21.70 3.24 9.95
C ALA A 336 21.17 4.66 9.72
N LEU A 337 19.94 4.80 9.21
CA LEU A 337 19.27 6.08 9.06
C LEU A 337 18.59 6.53 10.37
N LEU A 338 18.29 5.59 11.27
CA LEU A 338 17.56 5.86 12.51
C LEU A 338 18.32 6.83 13.40
N PHE A 339 17.67 7.93 13.80
CA PHE A 339 18.23 9.03 14.60
C PHE A 339 19.48 9.68 13.99
N ASN A 340 19.74 9.50 12.70
CA ASN A 340 20.89 10.05 12.04
C ASN A 340 20.55 11.40 11.34
N PRO A 341 21.11 12.54 11.82
CA PRO A 341 20.81 13.87 11.28
C PRO A 341 21.20 14.05 9.80
N LYS A 342 22.15 13.25 9.29
CA LYS A 342 22.54 13.25 7.87
C LYS A 342 21.34 13.03 6.94
N TYR A 343 20.34 12.25 7.39
CA TYR A 343 19.15 11.95 6.59
C TYR A 343 17.96 12.87 6.92
N GLY A 344 18.18 13.93 7.72
CA GLY A 344 17.20 14.96 8.03
C GLY A 344 15.91 14.37 8.65
N SER A 345 14.75 14.86 8.19
CA SER A 345 13.43 14.44 8.69
C SER A 345 13.12 12.95 8.52
N ILE A 346 13.71 12.29 7.52
CA ILE A 346 13.54 10.83 7.32
C ILE A 346 14.18 10.07 8.49
N GLY A 347 15.43 10.41 8.86
CA GLY A 347 16.13 9.76 9.96
C GLY A 347 15.60 10.14 11.34
N LEU A 348 15.19 11.40 11.53
CA LEU A 348 14.83 11.96 12.83
C LEU A 348 13.33 11.84 13.18
N LEU A 349 12.45 11.76 12.19
CA LEU A 349 11.00 11.70 12.41
C LEU A 349 10.36 10.46 11.78
N SER A 350 10.59 10.20 10.49
CA SER A 350 9.89 9.14 9.77
C SER A 350 10.30 7.75 10.26
N LEU A 351 11.59 7.42 10.30
CA LEU A 351 12.04 6.11 10.78
C LEU A 351 11.65 5.87 12.24
N PRO A 352 11.87 6.79 13.20
CA PRO A 352 11.39 6.62 14.58
C PRO A 352 9.90 6.36 14.68
N TYR A 353 9.08 7.08 13.89
CA TYR A 353 7.64 6.82 13.81
C TYR A 353 7.34 5.37 13.37
N PHE A 354 7.94 4.93 12.26
CA PHE A 354 7.71 3.58 11.75
C PHE A 354 8.23 2.50 12.72
N TRP A 355 9.34 2.73 13.43
CA TRP A 355 9.85 1.82 14.45
C TRP A 355 8.94 1.77 15.67
N VAL A 356 8.61 2.92 16.24
CA VAL A 356 7.93 3.00 17.53
C VAL A 356 6.42 2.77 17.39
N ILE A 357 5.77 3.38 16.38
CA ILE A 357 4.32 3.33 16.26
C ILE A 357 3.87 2.20 15.32
N GLU A 358 4.45 2.08 14.14
CA GLU A 358 3.96 1.08 13.17
C GLU A 358 4.45 -0.33 13.49
N LEU A 359 5.75 -0.51 13.83
CA LEU A 359 6.32 -1.82 14.08
C LEU A 359 6.03 -2.32 15.50
N LEU A 360 6.31 -1.51 16.52
CA LEU A 360 6.14 -1.91 17.93
C LEU A 360 4.73 -1.73 18.45
N GLY A 361 3.86 -0.94 17.78
CA GLY A 361 2.49 -0.70 18.19
C GLY A 361 1.70 -1.96 18.53
N PRO A 362 1.63 -2.96 17.62
CA PRO A 362 0.93 -4.21 17.90
C PRO A 362 1.49 -4.98 19.12
N VAL A 363 2.79 -4.89 19.38
CA VAL A 363 3.41 -5.52 20.56
C VAL A 363 2.94 -4.83 21.85
N VAL A 364 2.97 -3.49 21.86
CA VAL A 364 2.49 -2.69 23.02
C VAL A 364 1.00 -2.91 23.24
N GLU A 365 0.19 -2.98 22.21
CA GLU A 365 -1.23 -3.31 22.33
C GLU A 365 -1.45 -4.70 22.95
N LEU A 366 -0.76 -5.73 22.51
CA LEU A 366 -0.87 -7.08 23.08
C LEU A 366 -0.41 -7.10 24.55
N VAL A 367 0.69 -6.43 24.86
CA VAL A 367 1.15 -6.29 26.25
C VAL A 367 0.07 -5.59 27.10
N GLY A 368 -0.57 -4.55 26.58
CA GLY A 368 -1.69 -3.86 27.22
C GLY A 368 -2.85 -4.81 27.51
N TYR A 369 -3.28 -5.62 26.56
CA TYR A 369 -4.34 -6.62 26.78
C TYR A 369 -3.95 -7.66 27.83
N ILE A 370 -2.71 -8.16 27.80
CA ILE A 370 -2.21 -9.11 28.79
C ILE A 370 -2.21 -8.48 30.19
N VAL A 371 -1.72 -7.26 30.33
CA VAL A 371 -1.71 -6.52 31.59
C VAL A 371 -3.12 -6.36 32.13
N ILE A 372 -4.10 -5.99 31.32
CA ILE A 372 -5.51 -5.88 31.73
C ILE A 372 -6.03 -7.24 32.25
N ILE A 373 -5.82 -8.32 31.50
CA ILE A 373 -6.30 -9.66 31.87
C ILE A 373 -5.66 -10.13 33.18
N LEU A 374 -4.32 -10.01 33.30
CA LEU A 374 -3.62 -10.39 34.53
C LEU A 374 -4.07 -9.56 35.73
N SER A 375 -4.26 -8.28 35.55
CA SER A 375 -4.74 -7.38 36.60
C SER A 375 -6.15 -7.78 37.06
N LEU A 376 -7.05 -8.14 36.17
CA LEU A 376 -8.38 -8.67 36.50
C LEU A 376 -8.29 -9.98 37.32
N CYS A 377 -7.44 -10.92 36.88
CA CYS A 377 -7.27 -12.21 37.53
C CYS A 377 -6.70 -12.10 38.95
N PHE A 378 -5.77 -11.15 39.18
CA PHE A 378 -5.11 -10.98 40.47
C PHE A 378 -5.80 -9.95 41.39
N GLY A 379 -6.92 -9.36 40.98
CA GLY A 379 -7.65 -8.36 41.75
C GLY A 379 -6.84 -7.09 42.06
N THR A 380 -5.86 -6.78 41.19
CA THR A 380 -4.90 -5.67 41.39
C THR A 380 -5.26 -4.42 40.58
N ILE A 381 -6.40 -4.42 39.94
CA ILE A 381 -6.84 -3.28 39.11
C ILE A 381 -7.33 -2.14 40.00
N TYR A 382 -6.71 -1.00 39.81
CA TYR A 382 -7.41 0.26 39.97
C TYR A 382 -8.42 0.37 38.81
N ILE A 383 -9.70 0.19 39.08
CA ILE A 383 -10.81 0.21 38.10
C ILE A 383 -10.72 1.49 37.25
N GLU A 384 -10.34 2.61 37.85
CA GLU A 384 -10.15 3.90 37.18
C GLU A 384 -9.09 3.84 36.07
N PHE A 385 -7.96 3.17 36.31
CA PHE A 385 -6.92 3.01 35.33
C PHE A 385 -7.34 2.10 34.17
N ALA A 386 -8.02 1.00 34.43
CA ALA A 386 -8.54 0.10 33.42
C ALA A 386 -9.60 0.80 32.55
N LEU A 387 -10.50 1.58 33.19
CA LEU A 387 -11.48 2.40 32.48
C LEU A 387 -10.81 3.48 31.62
N LEU A 388 -9.77 4.14 32.12
CA LEU A 388 -9.02 5.13 31.37
C LEU A 388 -8.33 4.50 30.14
N LEU A 389 -7.65 3.36 30.32
CA LEU A 389 -6.99 2.65 29.22
C LEU A 389 -8.01 2.15 28.17
N LEU A 390 -9.14 1.62 28.63
CA LEU A 390 -10.24 1.21 27.77
C LEU A 390 -10.81 2.42 27.02
N THR A 391 -11.05 3.52 27.70
CA THR A 391 -11.56 4.76 27.09
C THR A 391 -10.62 5.29 26.02
N VAL A 392 -9.32 5.37 26.31
CA VAL A 392 -8.31 5.82 25.34
C VAL A 392 -8.23 4.87 24.15
N SER A 393 -8.21 3.56 24.38
CA SER A 393 -8.05 2.57 23.31
C SER A 393 -9.31 2.43 22.45
N VAL A 394 -10.49 2.37 23.08
CA VAL A 394 -11.77 2.09 22.39
C VAL A 394 -12.33 3.35 21.76
N LEU A 395 -12.59 4.39 22.57
CA LEU A 395 -13.25 5.60 22.07
C LEU A 395 -12.39 6.29 21.02
N TYR A 396 -11.09 6.38 21.28
CA TYR A 396 -10.23 7.10 20.37
C TYR A 396 -9.96 6.33 19.09
N GLY A 397 -9.70 5.02 19.15
CA GLY A 397 -9.56 4.18 17.97
C GLY A 397 -10.81 4.23 17.08
N SER A 398 -11.99 4.13 17.69
CA SER A 398 -13.27 4.24 17.00
C SER A 398 -13.52 5.64 16.42
N LEU A 399 -13.17 6.70 17.14
CA LEU A 399 -13.29 8.09 16.67
C LEU A 399 -12.42 8.35 15.44
N LEU A 400 -11.16 7.87 15.44
CA LEU A 400 -10.29 8.00 14.29
C LEU A 400 -10.82 7.25 13.06
N SER A 401 -11.34 6.05 13.25
CA SER A 401 -11.94 5.26 12.17
C SER A 401 -13.22 5.91 11.64
N ALA A 402 -14.07 6.42 12.53
CA ALA A 402 -15.25 7.20 12.14
C ALA A 402 -14.87 8.50 11.42
N ALA A 403 -13.84 9.21 11.89
CA ALA A 403 -13.34 10.41 11.25
C ALA A 403 -12.80 10.13 9.83
N ALA A 404 -12.12 8.98 9.63
CA ALA A 404 -11.66 8.57 8.29
C ALA A 404 -12.85 8.31 7.34
N VAL A 405 -13.91 7.66 7.83
CA VAL A 405 -15.14 7.42 7.04
C VAL A 405 -15.85 8.73 6.70
N LEU A 406 -15.95 9.66 7.66
CA LEU A 406 -16.55 10.97 7.43
C LEU A 406 -15.71 11.83 6.46
N LEU A 407 -14.40 11.76 6.57
CA LEU A 407 -13.47 12.48 5.70
C LEU A 407 -13.60 11.99 4.26
N GLU A 408 -13.72 10.67 4.06
CA GLU A 408 -13.98 10.05 2.78
C GLU A 408 -15.29 10.54 2.15
N GLU A 409 -16.37 10.53 2.92
CA GLU A 409 -17.68 10.96 2.43
C GLU A 409 -17.68 12.45 2.08
N TRP A 410 -16.96 13.26 2.85
CA TRP A 410 -16.84 14.69 2.58
C TRP A 410 -16.04 15.00 1.31
N THR A 411 -14.99 14.22 1.00
CA THR A 411 -14.10 14.49 -0.14
C THR A 411 -14.57 13.82 -1.43
N GLU A 412 -14.93 12.54 -1.38
CA GLU A 412 -15.06 11.71 -2.57
C GLU A 412 -16.50 11.26 -2.86
N ARG A 413 -17.34 11.16 -1.83
CA ARG A 413 -18.75 10.69 -1.93
C ARG A 413 -18.92 9.42 -2.75
N LYS A 414 -17.97 8.47 -2.64
CA LYS A 414 -17.94 7.26 -3.48
C LYS A 414 -18.98 6.22 -3.09
N PHE A 415 -19.47 6.21 -1.83
CA PHE A 415 -20.51 5.27 -1.42
C PHE A 415 -21.92 5.84 -1.69
N PRO A 416 -22.62 5.33 -2.74
CA PRO A 416 -23.90 5.92 -3.16
C PRO A 416 -25.05 5.63 -2.19
N ASN A 417 -24.90 4.60 -1.33
CA ASN A 417 -25.95 4.17 -0.43
C ASN A 417 -25.68 4.63 1.01
N VAL A 418 -26.62 5.36 1.61
CA VAL A 418 -26.55 5.75 3.03
C VAL A 418 -26.43 4.54 3.96
N SER A 419 -27.02 3.39 3.59
CA SER A 419 -26.89 2.14 4.34
C SER A 419 -25.45 1.65 4.47
N ASP A 420 -24.63 1.85 3.43
CA ASP A 420 -23.23 1.45 3.45
C ASP A 420 -22.42 2.35 4.39
N LEU A 421 -22.70 3.65 4.42
CA LEU A 421 -22.09 4.60 5.36
C LEU A 421 -22.46 4.27 6.82
N VAL A 422 -23.74 3.99 7.09
CA VAL A 422 -24.20 3.58 8.42
C VAL A 422 -23.50 2.30 8.86
N ARG A 423 -23.33 1.33 7.95
CA ARG A 423 -22.58 0.09 8.25
C ARG A 423 -21.10 0.38 8.53
N LEU A 424 -20.41 1.18 7.71
CA LEU A 424 -19.02 1.56 7.96
C LEU A 424 -18.87 2.24 9.32
N PHE A 425 -19.75 3.16 9.65
CA PHE A 425 -19.76 3.85 10.95
C PHE A 425 -19.98 2.87 12.10
N PHE A 426 -20.98 2.00 12.03
CA PHE A 426 -21.26 1.00 13.06
C PHE A 426 -20.07 0.05 13.25
N PHE A 427 -19.50 -0.47 12.15
CA PHE A 427 -18.35 -1.37 12.23
C PHE A 427 -17.10 -0.65 12.78
N SER A 428 -16.89 0.63 12.49
CA SER A 428 -15.77 1.41 13.03
C SER A 428 -15.80 1.48 14.56
N LEU A 429 -16.99 1.49 15.18
CA LEU A 429 -17.15 1.45 16.64
C LEU A 429 -16.79 0.08 17.24
N THR A 430 -16.91 -1.00 16.46
CA THR A 430 -16.65 -2.38 16.93
C THR A 430 -15.21 -2.84 16.67
N GLU A 431 -14.42 -2.09 15.91
CA GLU A 431 -13.07 -2.47 15.47
C GLU A 431 -12.16 -2.89 16.62
N THR A 432 -12.16 -2.14 17.70
CA THR A 432 -11.26 -2.32 18.84
C THR A 432 -11.55 -3.61 19.63
N PHE A 433 -12.78 -4.14 19.56
CA PHE A 433 -13.18 -5.29 20.39
C PHE A 433 -12.79 -6.65 19.78
N TRP A 434 -12.68 -6.76 18.46
CA TRP A 434 -12.42 -8.05 17.84
C TRP A 434 -11.39 -8.00 16.71
N TYR A 435 -11.48 -7.04 15.80
CA TYR A 435 -10.61 -6.98 14.62
C TYR A 435 -9.18 -6.55 14.98
N ARG A 436 -9.05 -5.52 15.80
CA ARG A 436 -7.76 -4.96 16.20
C ARG A 436 -6.92 -5.93 17.04
N PRO A 437 -7.45 -6.65 18.06
CA PRO A 437 -6.70 -7.67 18.77
C PRO A 437 -6.22 -8.81 17.88
N LEU A 438 -7.06 -9.28 16.93
CA LEU A 438 -6.68 -10.32 15.98
C LEU A 438 -5.54 -9.85 15.06
N THR A 439 -5.66 -8.66 14.49
CA THR A 439 -4.63 -8.14 13.59
C THR A 439 -3.34 -7.80 14.33
N ALA A 440 -3.40 -7.30 15.56
CA ALA A 440 -2.24 -7.10 16.41
C ALA A 440 -1.48 -8.42 16.67
N TRP A 441 -2.21 -9.49 16.99
CA TRP A 441 -1.64 -10.82 17.15
C TRP A 441 -0.91 -11.29 15.88
N TRP A 442 -1.58 -11.21 14.73
CA TRP A 442 -0.99 -11.65 13.45
C TRP A 442 0.22 -10.80 13.03
N ARG A 443 0.21 -9.52 13.35
CA ARG A 443 1.37 -8.63 13.12
C ARG A 443 2.56 -9.04 13.99
N CYS A 444 2.33 -9.40 15.23
CA CYS A 444 3.40 -9.93 16.11
C CYS A 444 3.95 -11.27 15.61
N GLU A 445 3.11 -12.16 15.08
CA GLU A 445 3.58 -13.36 14.39
C GLU A 445 4.50 -13.01 13.20
N GLY A 446 4.18 -11.94 12.46
CA GLY A 446 5.03 -11.44 11.37
C GLY A 446 6.43 -11.02 11.82
N ILE A 447 6.56 -10.42 13.02
CA ILE A 447 7.88 -10.13 13.63
C ILE A 447 8.64 -11.42 13.89
N ILE A 448 7.97 -12.43 14.46
CA ILE A 448 8.59 -13.74 14.76
C ILE A 448 9.04 -14.43 13.46
N ASP A 449 8.24 -14.35 12.39
CA ASP A 449 8.58 -14.93 11.09
C ASP A 449 9.83 -14.29 10.46
N ALA A 450 10.03 -12.99 10.66
CA ALA A 450 11.23 -12.30 10.17
C ALA A 450 12.53 -12.89 10.81
N PHE A 451 12.48 -13.25 12.09
CA PHE A 451 13.62 -13.90 12.76
C PHE A 451 13.82 -15.37 12.34
N ARG A 452 12.77 -16.04 11.85
CA ARG A 452 12.84 -17.45 11.42
C ARG A 452 13.27 -17.64 9.96
N TRP A 453 13.51 -16.56 9.20
CA TRP A 453 13.97 -16.59 7.79
C TRP A 453 13.16 -17.49 6.85
N GLN A 454 11.86 -17.66 7.06
CA GLN A 454 11.02 -18.48 6.20
C GLN A 454 10.68 -17.74 4.90
N LYS A 455 11.33 -18.10 3.79
CA LYS A 455 11.12 -17.54 2.44
C LYS A 455 9.91 -18.15 1.70
N GLN A 456 8.80 -18.43 2.34
CA GLN A 456 7.64 -18.98 1.61
C GLN A 456 6.66 -17.88 1.20
N TRP A 457 6.53 -17.67 -0.11
CA TRP A 457 5.39 -17.00 -0.72
C TRP A 457 4.17 -17.92 -0.58
N GLY A 458 3.29 -17.61 0.35
CA GLY A 458 2.02 -18.33 0.45
C GLY A 458 1.10 -17.94 -0.70
N SER A 459 0.66 -18.88 -1.52
CA SER A 459 -0.41 -18.66 -2.50
C SER A 459 -1.68 -18.22 -1.78
N MET A 460 -2.22 -17.06 -2.12
CA MET A 460 -3.57 -16.64 -1.74
C MET A 460 -4.52 -17.05 -2.86
N LYS A 461 -5.64 -17.70 -2.51
CA LYS A 461 -6.70 -17.97 -3.49
C LYS A 461 -7.43 -16.65 -3.77
N ARG A 462 -7.37 -16.19 -5.01
CA ARG A 462 -8.11 -15.03 -5.52
C ARG A 462 -9.29 -15.52 -6.35
N LYS A 463 -10.41 -14.81 -6.26
CA LYS A 463 -11.62 -15.15 -7.05
C LYS A 463 -11.58 -14.49 -8.43
N GLY A 464 -10.75 -13.48 -8.59
CA GLY A 464 -10.68 -12.63 -9.79
C GLY A 464 -11.78 -11.57 -9.77
N VAL A 465 -11.38 -10.30 -9.67
CA VAL A 465 -12.30 -9.14 -9.62
C VAL A 465 -12.95 -8.85 -10.99
N SER A 466 -12.49 -9.50 -12.04
CA SER A 466 -12.84 -9.22 -13.44
C SER A 466 -13.37 -10.44 -14.18
N ALA A 467 -14.17 -11.30 -13.52
CA ALA A 467 -14.86 -12.39 -14.20
C ALA A 467 -16.05 -11.90 -15.01
#